data_845ed753b76e9e914c5c022b53c47c0a
#
_entry.id   845ed753b76e9e914c5c022b53c47c0a
#
_cell.length_a   1.000
_cell.length_b   1.000
_cell.length_c   1.000
_cell.angle_alpha   90.00
_cell.angle_beta   90.00
_cell.angle_gamma   90.00
#
_symmetry.space_group_name_H-M   'P 1'
#
loop_
_entity.id
_entity.type
_entity.pdbx_description
1 polymer ?
#
loop_
_entity_poly.entity_id
_entity_poly.type
_entity_poly.pdbx_seq_one_letter_code
_entity_poly.pdbx_strand_id
1 'polypeptide(L)'
;MGRPAKSINTQNGNINLDVIESRRQTEDRLRGDAAKVEPYFAISENQRGIFDRIREMFEKVGLLGEADGYVITEAAVIIDRLQDIESRINENPELLFDRDVCNTRKEYMQNFFRICNELSLSPQARAKMGILAAEKDERSRDPILQLFGNEDGDGD
;
A
#
# COMPACT_ATOMS: atom_id res chain seq x y z
N MET A 1 -12.77 -18.55 -14.68
CA MET A 1 -12.13 -17.86 -13.55
C MET A 1 -12.95 -16.62 -13.17
N GLY A 2 -13.36 -16.50 -11.90
CA GLY A 2 -14.09 -15.33 -11.41
C GLY A 2 -13.18 -14.11 -11.33
N ARG A 3 -13.77 -12.93 -11.47
CA ARG A 3 -13.08 -11.65 -11.27
C ARG A 3 -12.60 -11.58 -9.82
N PRO A 4 -11.36 -11.15 -9.53
CA PRO A 4 -10.89 -10.98 -8.15
C PRO A 4 -11.81 -10.03 -7.39
N ALA A 5 -12.02 -10.31 -6.09
CA ALA A 5 -12.81 -9.47 -5.22
C ALA A 5 -12.18 -8.06 -5.15
N LYS A 6 -13.01 -7.04 -5.32
CA LYS A 6 -12.57 -5.65 -5.15
C LYS A 6 -12.85 -5.21 -3.71
N SER A 7 -11.97 -4.38 -3.14
CA SER A 7 -12.25 -3.69 -1.87
C SER A 7 -13.57 -2.93 -1.97
N ILE A 8 -14.30 -2.85 -0.86
CA ILE A 8 -15.60 -2.18 -0.77
C ILE A 8 -15.52 -0.72 -1.25
N ASN A 9 -14.38 -0.07 -1.02
CA ASN A 9 -14.12 1.30 -1.42
C ASN A 9 -13.97 1.48 -2.95
N THR A 10 -13.83 0.37 -3.72
CA THR A 10 -13.65 0.38 -5.19
C THR A 10 -14.82 -0.24 -5.94
N GLN A 11 -15.88 -0.66 -5.23
CA GLN A 11 -17.06 -1.24 -5.87
C GLN A 11 -18.06 -0.16 -6.25
N ASN A 12 -18.35 -0.07 -7.56
CA ASN A 12 -19.46 0.70 -8.11
C ASN A 12 -20.61 -0.28 -8.43
N GLY A 13 -21.72 -0.19 -7.71
CA GLY A 13 -22.91 -1.01 -7.93
C GLY A 13 -23.95 -0.79 -6.84
N ASN A 14 -25.20 -1.14 -7.14
CA ASN A 14 -26.31 -1.06 -6.19
C ASN A 14 -26.21 -2.23 -5.21
N ILE A 15 -25.39 -2.07 -4.16
CA ILE A 15 -25.19 -3.06 -3.09
C ILE A 15 -26.00 -2.58 -1.88
N ASN A 16 -26.64 -3.52 -1.18
CA ASN A 16 -27.36 -3.23 0.05
C ASN A 16 -26.41 -2.57 1.08
N LEU A 17 -26.86 -1.50 1.70
CA LEU A 17 -26.08 -0.71 2.67
C LEU A 17 -25.55 -1.58 3.82
N ASP A 18 -26.34 -2.54 4.32
CA ASP A 18 -25.92 -3.47 5.39
C ASP A 18 -24.73 -4.34 4.99
N VAL A 19 -24.68 -4.76 3.71
CA VAL A 19 -23.57 -5.54 3.18
C VAL A 19 -22.32 -4.68 3.04
N ILE A 20 -22.48 -3.41 2.67
CA ILE A 20 -21.37 -2.44 2.59
C ILE A 20 -20.78 -2.22 3.98
N GLU A 21 -21.61 -1.97 4.99
CA GLU A 21 -21.21 -1.72 6.36
C GLU A 21 -20.50 -2.92 6.98
N SER A 22 -21.08 -4.13 6.86
CA SER A 22 -20.48 -5.38 7.33
C SER A 22 -19.13 -5.66 6.70
N ARG A 23 -18.97 -5.44 5.38
CA ARG A 23 -17.69 -5.59 4.70
C ARG A 23 -16.67 -4.56 5.14
N ARG A 24 -17.06 -3.31 5.31
CA ARG A 24 -16.19 -2.24 5.78
C ARG A 24 -15.65 -2.54 7.17
N GLN A 25 -16.52 -2.95 8.11
CA GLN A 25 -16.09 -3.36 9.45
C GLN A 25 -15.12 -4.55 9.40
N THR A 26 -15.33 -5.48 8.49
CA THR A 26 -14.45 -6.63 8.30
C THR A 26 -13.10 -6.20 7.72
N GLU A 27 -13.09 -5.34 6.70
CA GLU A 27 -11.86 -4.80 6.10
C GLU A 27 -11.06 -3.97 7.12
N ASP A 28 -11.72 -3.13 7.92
CA ASP A 28 -11.07 -2.34 8.97
C ASP A 28 -10.51 -3.23 10.10
N ARG A 29 -11.22 -4.29 10.47
CA ARG A 29 -10.73 -5.28 11.45
C ARG A 29 -9.53 -6.07 10.93
N LEU A 30 -9.53 -6.43 9.65
CA LEU A 30 -8.41 -7.15 9.00
C LEU A 30 -7.21 -6.25 8.77
N ARG A 31 -7.41 -4.93 8.65
CA ARG A 31 -6.33 -3.97 8.47
C ARG A 31 -5.41 -3.93 9.70
N GLY A 32 -5.93 -4.06 10.91
CA GLY A 32 -5.16 -3.96 12.15
C GLY A 32 -4.72 -2.52 12.43
N ASP A 33 -3.69 -2.39 13.27
CA ASP A 33 -3.20 -1.11 13.77
C ASP A 33 -2.04 -0.59 12.90
N ALA A 34 -2.26 0.52 12.20
CA ALA A 34 -1.22 1.16 11.38
C ALA A 34 0.02 1.59 12.19
N ALA A 35 -0.13 1.86 13.50
CA ALA A 35 1.00 2.19 14.38
C ALA A 35 1.95 1.00 14.64
N LYS A 36 1.50 -0.23 14.35
CA LYS A 36 2.26 -1.46 14.53
C LYS A 36 2.96 -1.96 13.26
N VAL A 37 2.97 -1.15 12.22
CA VAL A 37 3.65 -1.52 10.96
C VAL A 37 5.15 -1.49 11.18
N GLU A 38 5.75 -2.66 11.34
CA GLU A 38 7.18 -2.88 11.56
C GLU A 38 7.74 -3.87 10.52
N PRO A 39 9.06 -3.84 10.25
CA PRO A 39 9.69 -4.84 9.41
C PRO A 39 9.49 -6.24 10.00
N TYR A 40 9.14 -7.22 9.16
CA TYR A 40 8.88 -8.58 9.63
C TYR A 40 10.16 -9.42 9.84
N PHE A 41 11.33 -8.92 9.38
CA PHE A 41 12.66 -9.45 9.69
C PHE A 41 13.67 -8.30 9.91
N ALA A 42 14.85 -8.66 10.41
CA ALA A 42 15.91 -7.67 10.63
C ALA A 42 16.45 -7.12 9.30
N ILE A 43 16.42 -5.82 9.15
CA ILE A 43 16.89 -5.09 7.96
C ILE A 43 18.06 -4.16 8.32
N SER A 44 18.84 -3.74 7.30
CA SER A 44 19.92 -2.79 7.49
C SER A 44 19.41 -1.38 7.83
N GLU A 45 20.29 -0.52 8.32
CA GLU A 45 19.93 0.88 8.62
C GLU A 45 19.45 1.63 7.38
N ASN A 46 20.08 1.40 6.21
CA ASN A 46 19.63 2.01 4.96
C ASN A 46 18.24 1.52 4.54
N GLN A 47 17.99 0.21 4.66
CA GLN A 47 16.68 -0.39 4.40
C GLN A 47 15.63 0.14 5.38
N ARG A 48 16.00 0.33 6.66
CA ARG A 48 15.10 0.93 7.65
C ARG A 48 14.71 2.36 7.27
N GLY A 49 15.65 3.17 6.83
CA GLY A 49 15.37 4.52 6.34
C GLY A 49 14.42 4.54 5.13
N ILE A 50 14.55 3.56 4.23
CA ILE A 50 13.62 3.41 3.08
C ILE A 50 12.25 2.94 3.57
N PHE A 51 12.20 1.94 4.45
CA PHE A 51 10.97 1.43 5.07
C PHE A 51 10.17 2.54 5.75
N ASP A 52 10.80 3.31 6.63
CA ASP A 52 10.15 4.38 7.37
C ASP A 52 9.60 5.46 6.43
N ARG A 53 10.32 5.80 5.36
CA ARG A 53 9.87 6.77 4.35
C ARG A 53 8.63 6.28 3.60
N ILE A 54 8.57 4.99 3.24
CA ILE A 54 7.39 4.40 2.58
C ILE A 54 6.22 4.37 3.56
N ARG A 55 6.45 3.92 4.79
CA ARG A 55 5.43 3.89 5.85
C ARG A 55 4.80 5.27 6.06
N GLU A 56 5.60 6.32 6.25
CA GLU A 56 5.11 7.68 6.43
C GLU A 56 4.26 8.21 5.26
N MET A 57 4.61 7.83 4.03
CA MET A 57 3.81 8.20 2.86
C MET A 57 2.41 7.62 2.91
N PHE A 58 2.28 6.35 3.33
CA PHE A 58 0.99 5.65 3.41
C PHE A 58 0.20 5.99 4.66
N GLU A 59 0.86 6.27 5.78
CA GLU A 59 0.23 6.71 7.02
C GLU A 59 -0.58 7.99 6.80
N LYS A 60 -0.04 8.96 6.06
CA LYS A 60 -0.72 10.22 5.71
C LYS A 60 -2.01 10.01 4.90
N VAL A 61 -2.12 8.91 4.19
CA VAL A 61 -3.30 8.57 3.37
C VAL A 61 -4.31 7.70 4.15
N GLY A 62 -3.91 7.20 5.33
CA GLY A 62 -4.75 6.36 6.19
C GLY A 62 -5.08 4.99 5.57
N LEU A 63 -4.17 4.45 4.76
CA LEU A 63 -4.35 3.18 4.04
C LEU A 63 -3.53 2.04 4.64
N LEU A 64 -2.62 2.31 5.59
CA LEU A 64 -1.77 1.29 6.19
C LEU A 64 -2.53 0.34 7.09
N GLY A 65 -2.18 -0.93 6.97
CA GLY A 65 -2.54 -2.00 7.90
C GLY A 65 -1.30 -2.74 8.37
N GLU A 66 -1.43 -3.47 9.48
CA GLU A 66 -0.31 -4.22 10.09
C GLU A 66 0.33 -5.22 9.09
N ALA A 67 -0.49 -5.84 8.24
CA ALA A 67 -0.01 -6.78 7.22
C ALA A 67 0.86 -6.12 6.13
N ASP A 68 0.74 -4.82 5.92
CA ASP A 68 1.51 -4.10 4.90
C ASP A 68 3.01 -4.01 5.25
N GLY A 69 3.36 -4.26 6.52
CA GLY A 69 4.75 -4.36 6.97
C GLY A 69 5.58 -5.36 6.16
N TYR A 70 4.97 -6.47 5.71
CA TYR A 70 5.63 -7.46 4.85
C TYR A 70 6.00 -6.86 3.49
N VAL A 71 5.03 -6.22 2.83
CA VAL A 71 5.24 -5.67 1.48
C VAL A 71 6.19 -4.47 1.52
N ILE A 72 6.09 -3.63 2.55
CA ILE A 72 6.99 -2.47 2.75
C ILE A 72 8.42 -2.94 3.04
N THR A 73 8.60 -4.03 3.81
CA THR A 73 9.92 -4.60 4.07
C THR A 73 10.58 -5.08 2.78
N GLU A 74 9.86 -5.85 1.96
CA GLU A 74 10.36 -6.30 0.66
C GLU A 74 10.65 -5.11 -0.28
N ALA A 75 9.81 -4.09 -0.29
CA ALA A 75 10.04 -2.87 -1.05
C ALA A 75 11.36 -2.18 -0.64
N ALA A 76 11.59 -2.05 0.66
CA ALA A 76 12.80 -1.42 1.20
C ALA A 76 14.07 -2.20 0.79
N VAL A 77 14.04 -3.53 0.88
CA VAL A 77 15.16 -4.39 0.48
C VAL A 77 15.42 -4.27 -1.02
N ILE A 78 14.39 -4.34 -1.85
CA ILE A 78 14.53 -4.27 -3.31
C ILE A 78 15.09 -2.91 -3.74
N ILE A 79 14.60 -1.82 -3.16
CA ILE A 79 15.09 -0.47 -3.47
C ILE A 79 16.56 -0.33 -3.07
N ASP A 80 16.94 -0.78 -1.87
CA ASP A 80 18.32 -0.76 -1.39
C ASP A 80 19.25 -1.54 -2.34
N ARG A 81 18.86 -2.75 -2.75
CA ARG A 81 19.66 -3.57 -3.67
C ARG A 81 19.81 -2.95 -5.06
N LEU A 82 18.75 -2.33 -5.59
CA LEU A 82 18.82 -1.59 -6.83
C LEU A 82 19.77 -0.39 -6.72
N GLN A 83 19.72 0.34 -5.61
CA GLN A 83 20.65 1.46 -5.37
C GLN A 83 22.11 0.99 -5.31
N ASP A 84 22.39 -0.14 -4.65
CA ASP A 84 23.73 -0.72 -4.59
C ASP A 84 24.23 -1.13 -6.00
N ILE A 85 23.39 -1.82 -6.79
CA ILE A 85 23.72 -2.21 -8.16
C ILE A 85 24.01 -0.98 -9.02
N GLU A 86 23.17 0.05 -8.99
CA GLU A 86 23.37 1.27 -9.77
C GLU A 86 24.64 2.02 -9.32
N SER A 87 24.92 2.07 -8.02
CA SER A 87 26.15 2.67 -7.51
C SER A 87 27.40 1.99 -8.08
N ARG A 88 27.43 0.65 -8.04
CA ARG A 88 28.53 -0.14 -8.60
C ARG A 88 28.71 0.05 -10.12
N ILE A 89 27.61 0.11 -10.86
CA ILE A 89 27.64 0.39 -12.29
C ILE A 89 28.17 1.80 -12.56
N ASN A 90 27.78 2.80 -11.76
CA ASN A 90 28.29 4.15 -11.91
C ASN A 90 29.79 4.27 -11.59
N GLU A 91 30.30 3.49 -10.63
CA GLU A 91 31.73 3.41 -10.30
C GLU A 91 32.52 2.65 -11.37
N ASN A 92 31.93 1.61 -11.96
CA ASN A 92 32.54 0.80 -13.00
C ASN A 92 31.56 0.53 -14.17
N PRO A 93 31.50 1.38 -15.19
CA PRO A 93 30.59 1.25 -16.33
C PRO A 93 30.72 -0.04 -17.13
N GLU A 94 31.87 -0.76 -17.05
CA GLU A 94 32.06 -2.06 -17.71
C GLU A 94 31.06 -3.10 -17.20
N LEU A 95 30.54 -2.96 -15.97
CA LEU A 95 29.51 -3.84 -15.40
C LEU A 95 28.18 -3.80 -16.18
N LEU A 96 27.94 -2.80 -17.03
CA LEU A 96 26.81 -2.79 -17.95
C LEU A 96 26.85 -3.92 -18.97
N PHE A 97 28.03 -4.49 -19.24
CA PHE A 97 28.24 -5.59 -20.17
C PHE A 97 28.36 -6.94 -19.44
N ASP A 98 28.36 -6.92 -18.09
CA ASP A 98 28.40 -8.14 -17.32
C ASP A 98 26.99 -8.77 -17.28
N ARG A 99 26.91 -10.01 -17.76
CA ARG A 99 25.63 -10.72 -17.90
C ARG A 99 24.93 -10.97 -16.57
N ASP A 100 25.69 -11.28 -15.53
CA ASP A 100 25.13 -11.64 -14.23
C ASP A 100 24.63 -10.38 -13.51
N VAL A 101 25.36 -9.27 -13.60
CA VAL A 101 24.92 -7.96 -13.10
C VAL A 101 23.64 -7.51 -13.81
N CYS A 102 23.60 -7.62 -15.14
CA CYS A 102 22.44 -7.25 -15.95
C CYS A 102 21.21 -8.11 -15.61
N ASN A 103 21.38 -9.41 -15.43
CA ASN A 103 20.29 -10.30 -15.07
C ASN A 103 19.76 -10.00 -13.65
N THR A 104 20.65 -9.85 -12.68
CA THR A 104 20.30 -9.51 -11.30
C THR A 104 19.55 -8.18 -11.24
N ARG A 105 20.06 -7.15 -11.92
CA ARG A 105 19.39 -5.86 -12.03
C ARG A 105 17.98 -5.98 -12.62
N LYS A 106 17.85 -6.76 -13.69
CA LYS A 106 16.56 -6.99 -14.35
C LYS A 106 15.56 -7.66 -13.42
N GLU A 107 15.97 -8.66 -12.65
CA GLU A 107 15.11 -9.35 -11.67
C GLU A 107 14.64 -8.41 -10.57
N TYR A 108 15.54 -7.63 -9.97
CA TYR A 108 15.17 -6.63 -8.97
C TYR A 108 14.25 -5.55 -9.53
N MET A 109 14.48 -5.08 -10.76
CA MET A 109 13.60 -4.13 -11.44
C MET A 109 12.20 -4.70 -11.67
N GLN A 110 12.08 -5.97 -12.08
CA GLN A 110 10.77 -6.61 -12.25
C GLN A 110 10.03 -6.71 -10.92
N ASN A 111 10.72 -7.09 -9.86
CA ASN A 111 10.15 -7.16 -8.52
C ASN A 111 9.77 -5.77 -7.99
N PHE A 112 10.58 -4.75 -8.25
CA PHE A 112 10.25 -3.36 -7.94
C PHE A 112 8.95 -2.90 -8.60
N PHE A 113 8.75 -3.16 -9.89
CA PHE A 113 7.50 -2.80 -10.56
C PHE A 113 6.28 -3.56 -10.01
N ARG A 114 6.44 -4.84 -9.63
CA ARG A 114 5.38 -5.60 -8.98
C ARG A 114 5.00 -4.95 -7.64
N ILE A 115 5.97 -4.66 -6.80
CA ILE A 115 5.74 -4.01 -5.49
C ILE A 115 5.16 -2.61 -5.67
N CYS A 116 5.61 -1.82 -6.66
CA CYS A 116 5.00 -0.53 -6.96
C CYS A 116 3.51 -0.64 -7.30
N ASN A 117 3.09 -1.73 -7.96
CA ASN A 117 1.69 -1.97 -8.24
C ASN A 117 0.92 -2.39 -6.98
N GLU A 118 1.47 -3.28 -6.16
CA GLU A 118 0.87 -3.72 -4.90
C GLU A 118 0.71 -2.55 -3.92
N LEU A 119 1.76 -1.78 -3.71
CA LEU A 119 1.76 -0.60 -2.85
C LEU A 119 1.11 0.64 -3.50
N SER A 120 0.60 0.53 -4.72
CA SER A 120 0.02 1.69 -5.42
C SER A 120 0.96 2.90 -5.50
N LEU A 121 2.27 2.66 -5.62
CA LEU A 121 3.29 3.72 -5.72
C LEU A 121 3.35 4.35 -7.12
N SER A 122 2.72 3.75 -8.13
CA SER A 122 2.67 4.31 -9.48
C SER A 122 1.78 5.57 -9.52
N PRO A 123 2.05 6.54 -10.44
CA PRO A 123 1.21 7.73 -10.58
C PRO A 123 -0.27 7.40 -10.84
N GLN A 124 -0.54 6.36 -11.64
CA GLN A 124 -1.91 5.91 -11.92
C GLN A 124 -2.58 5.32 -10.67
N ALA A 125 -1.86 4.54 -9.88
CA ALA A 125 -2.38 3.98 -8.66
C ALA A 125 -2.63 5.06 -7.60
N ARG A 126 -1.72 6.05 -7.49
CA ARG A 126 -1.92 7.23 -6.63
C ARG A 126 -3.14 8.06 -7.04
N ALA A 127 -3.36 8.24 -8.34
CA ALA A 127 -4.56 8.93 -8.82
C ALA A 127 -5.84 8.18 -8.42
N LYS A 128 -5.85 6.84 -8.51
CA LYS A 128 -6.98 6.02 -8.03
C LYS A 128 -7.17 6.16 -6.52
N MET A 129 -6.11 6.17 -5.72
CA MET A 129 -6.18 6.40 -4.27
C MET A 129 -6.71 7.80 -3.94
N GLY A 130 -6.29 8.83 -4.68
CA GLY A 130 -6.79 10.19 -4.53
C GLY A 130 -8.30 10.29 -4.78
N ILE A 131 -8.80 9.61 -5.80
CA ILE A 131 -10.24 9.53 -6.08
C ILE A 131 -10.98 8.83 -4.93
N LEU A 132 -10.45 7.71 -4.44
CA LEU A 132 -11.04 6.96 -3.32
C LEU A 132 -11.03 7.76 -2.01
N ALA A 133 -9.96 8.51 -1.74
CA ALA A 133 -9.88 9.39 -0.57
C ALA A 133 -10.89 10.54 -0.66
N ALA A 134 -11.07 11.15 -1.84
CA ALA A 134 -12.04 12.19 -2.08
C ALA A 134 -13.49 11.67 -1.95
N GLU A 135 -13.79 10.50 -2.52
CA GLU A 135 -15.11 9.84 -2.35
C GLU A 135 -15.41 9.51 -0.89
N LYS A 136 -14.40 9.12 -0.11
CA LYS A 136 -14.55 8.86 1.33
C LYS A 136 -14.86 10.14 2.10
N ASP A 137 -14.20 11.25 1.75
CA ASP A 137 -14.37 12.56 2.38
C ASP A 137 -15.77 13.16 2.05
N GLU A 138 -16.26 13.00 0.82
CA GLU A 138 -17.60 13.40 0.42
C GLU A 138 -18.68 12.60 1.16
N ARG A 139 -18.52 11.27 1.28
CA ARG A 139 -19.45 10.42 2.02
C ARG A 139 -19.48 10.74 3.52
N SER A 140 -18.34 11.04 4.14
CA SER A 140 -18.28 11.43 5.54
C SER A 140 -18.95 12.78 5.83
N ARG A 141 -19.11 13.62 4.80
CA ARG A 141 -19.80 14.91 4.84
C ARG A 141 -21.26 14.85 4.42
N ASP A 142 -21.75 13.69 3.96
CA ASP A 142 -23.14 13.52 3.56
C ASP A 142 -24.05 13.63 4.80
N PRO A 143 -24.94 14.66 4.89
CA PRO A 143 -25.80 14.87 6.04
C PRO A 143 -26.78 13.71 6.30
N ILE A 144 -27.13 12.95 5.25
CA ILE A 144 -28.04 11.81 5.35
C ILE A 144 -27.33 10.65 6.08
N LEU A 145 -26.07 10.38 5.77
CA LEU A 145 -25.30 9.33 6.43
C LEU A 145 -24.94 9.69 7.87
N GLN A 146 -24.80 10.97 8.21
CA GLN A 146 -24.58 11.44 9.57
C GLN A 146 -25.84 11.28 10.46
N LEU A 147 -27.03 11.38 9.87
CA LEU A 147 -28.31 11.20 10.58
C LEU A 147 -28.55 9.73 10.95
N PHE A 148 -28.13 8.78 10.15
CA PHE A 148 -28.29 7.34 10.43
C PHE A 148 -27.19 6.75 11.30
N GLY A 149 -26.03 7.42 11.46
CA GLY A 149 -24.91 6.96 12.29
C GLY A 149 -25.03 7.30 13.78
N ASN A 150 -26.03 8.07 14.20
CA ASN A 150 -26.19 8.51 15.59
C ASN A 150 -27.30 7.77 16.36
N GLU A 151 -27.90 6.73 15.81
CA GLU A 151 -29.02 6.03 16.49
C GLU A 151 -28.63 4.85 17.40
N ASP A 152 -27.34 4.48 17.49
CA ASP A 152 -26.89 3.36 18.34
C ASP A 152 -26.21 3.80 19.65
N GLY A 153 -26.65 4.87 20.24
CA GLY A 153 -26.06 5.41 21.47
C GLY A 153 -27.05 5.94 22.51
N ASP A 154 -28.19 5.27 22.76
CA ASP A 154 -28.92 5.41 24.00
C ASP A 154 -30.01 4.32 24.11
N GLY A 155 -29.70 3.33 24.89
CA GLY A 155 -30.64 2.29 25.31
C GLY A 155 -30.11 1.61 26.55
N ASP A 156 -30.62 2.07 27.71
CA ASP A 156 -30.51 1.54 29.08
C ASP A 156 -30.11 0.07 29.22
#